data_bf8394affbf1e010e5744cd089d3cd73
#
_entry.id   bf8394affbf1e010e5744cd089d3cd73
#
_cell.length_a   1.000
_cell.length_b   1.000
_cell.length_c   1.000
_cell.angle_alpha   90.00
_cell.angle_beta   90.00
_cell.angle_gamma   90.00
#
_symmetry.space_group_name_H-M   'P 1'
#
loop_
_entity.id
_entity.type
_entity.pdbx_description
1 polymer ?
#
loop_
_entity_poly.entity_id
_entity_poly.type
_entity_poly.pdbx_seq_one_letter_code
_entity_poly.pdbx_strand_id
1 'polypeptide(L)'
;MPAGACELPSGHCTGSHARLTLCYRYAKNDITPKTAPRMTFFSVLLALIIEQVRALSPSNPVFALFQFHAETVAHGLDAGKQKHGLLAWLAVVLPWVLIVALIYFLLYKVSFVLAFLWNVAVVYFTLGFRQFSHYFTDIHLALNNDDVPRAREILHEWTGIDTVDMPVGEIVRHTLIHAVVASHRHVFGVFFWYVLPLGPAGAVLYRISEYLARSWSTPGEDRTAAFSTFAQRAFFVIDWIPSRLTALGFAIVGNFEDAIYAWRNHTRQWPDPNDGVLLAAGSGALGARLAGPLAEPSSLDALAVGDSGPLTVGDDCTPRTLQSAVGLVWRAVILWMILLLMLTLAVWVS
;
A
#
# COMPACT_ATOMS: atom_id res chain seq x y z
N MET A 1 -12.60 -41.27 20.82
CA MET A 1 -11.99 -41.66 22.10
C MET A 1 -11.07 -40.53 22.54
N PRO A 2 -11.06 -40.15 23.84
CA PRO A 2 -12.20 -39.84 24.71
C PRO A 2 -12.19 -38.36 25.14
N ALA A 3 -13.37 -37.90 25.51
CA ALA A 3 -13.56 -36.63 26.19
C ALA A 3 -13.00 -36.70 27.62
N GLY A 4 -12.01 -35.86 27.92
CA GLY A 4 -11.52 -35.64 29.28
C GLY A 4 -12.51 -34.81 30.07
N ALA A 5 -13.23 -35.42 30.98
CA ALA A 5 -14.11 -34.75 31.92
C ALA A 5 -13.28 -33.88 32.88
N CYS A 6 -13.64 -32.61 32.99
CA CYS A 6 -13.16 -31.71 34.05
C CYS A 6 -13.90 -32.06 35.35
N GLU A 7 -13.27 -32.78 36.24
CA GLU A 7 -13.74 -32.92 37.63
C GLU A 7 -13.39 -31.64 38.39
N LEU A 8 -14.44 -30.94 38.88
CA LEU A 8 -14.35 -29.78 39.76
C LEU A 8 -14.58 -30.23 41.21
N PRO A 9 -13.76 -29.75 42.17
CA PRO A 9 -14.04 -29.98 43.59
C PRO A 9 -15.31 -29.23 44.01
N SER A 10 -16.15 -29.92 44.75
CA SER A 10 -17.42 -29.47 45.31
C SER A 10 -17.24 -28.29 46.28
N GLY A 11 -17.54 -27.09 45.81
CA GLY A 11 -17.65 -25.88 46.62
C GLY A 11 -18.83 -25.06 46.13
N HIS A 12 -19.82 -24.82 46.98
CA HIS A 12 -21.01 -24.01 46.73
C HIS A 12 -20.66 -22.60 46.20
N CYS A 13 -21.00 -22.33 44.97
CA CYS A 13 -21.07 -20.94 44.45
C CYS A 13 -22.43 -20.70 43.79
N THR A 14 -23.30 -20.04 44.53
CA THR A 14 -24.53 -19.42 44.03
C THR A 14 -24.18 -18.18 43.25
N GLY A 15 -24.33 -18.20 41.91
CA GLY A 15 -24.17 -17.03 41.07
C GLY A 15 -23.95 -17.34 39.59
N SER A 16 -25.03 -17.40 38.81
CA SER A 16 -25.02 -17.64 37.37
C SER A 16 -24.14 -16.64 36.57
N HIS A 17 -24.00 -15.44 37.05
CA HIS A 17 -23.19 -14.37 36.38
C HIS A 17 -21.67 -14.56 36.48
N ALA A 18 -21.19 -15.18 37.59
CA ALA A 18 -19.74 -15.37 37.79
C ALA A 18 -19.16 -16.47 36.85
N ARG A 19 -19.95 -17.48 36.50
CA ARG A 19 -19.51 -18.53 35.58
C ARG A 19 -19.41 -18.07 34.14
N LEU A 20 -20.31 -17.21 33.68
CA LEU A 20 -20.27 -16.64 32.34
C LEU A 20 -19.08 -15.69 32.19
N THR A 21 -18.75 -14.91 33.21
CA THR A 21 -17.60 -13.98 33.19
C THR A 21 -16.25 -14.74 33.23
N LEU A 22 -16.18 -15.86 33.96
CA LEU A 22 -14.98 -16.71 34.00
C LEU A 22 -14.76 -17.47 32.70
N CYS A 23 -15.81 -18.07 32.12
CA CYS A 23 -15.73 -18.69 30.78
C CYS A 23 -15.41 -17.67 29.69
N TYR A 24 -15.97 -16.45 29.74
CA TYR A 24 -15.66 -15.39 28.80
C TYR A 24 -14.22 -14.89 28.96
N ARG A 25 -13.71 -14.80 30.18
CA ARG A 25 -12.32 -14.42 30.46
C ARG A 25 -11.32 -15.51 30.06
N TYR A 26 -11.67 -16.78 30.21
CA TYR A 26 -10.85 -17.91 29.75
C TYR A 26 -10.83 -18.02 28.22
N ALA A 27 -11.99 -17.89 27.56
CA ALA A 27 -12.08 -17.88 26.10
C ALA A 27 -11.42 -16.66 25.47
N LYS A 28 -11.37 -15.52 26.17
CA LYS A 28 -10.71 -14.31 25.67
C LYS A 28 -9.18 -14.37 25.74
N ASN A 29 -8.62 -15.20 26.63
CA ASN A 29 -7.17 -15.34 26.76
C ASN A 29 -6.55 -16.31 25.73
N ASP A 30 -7.34 -17.18 25.10
CA ASP A 30 -6.83 -18.21 24.17
C ASP A 30 -6.92 -17.82 22.68
N ILE A 31 -7.62 -16.74 22.31
CA ILE A 31 -7.90 -16.43 20.89
C ILE A 31 -6.92 -15.43 20.28
N THR A 32 -6.19 -14.65 21.10
CA THR A 32 -5.13 -13.76 20.58
C THR A 32 -3.79 -14.13 21.16
N PRO A 33 -2.88 -14.72 20.39
CA PRO A 33 -1.54 -15.00 20.90
C PRO A 33 -0.87 -13.67 21.25
N LYS A 34 -0.62 -13.42 22.56
CA LYS A 34 0.06 -12.22 23.08
C LYS A 34 1.45 -11.97 22.46
N THR A 35 1.92 -12.90 21.64
CA THR A 35 3.22 -12.84 20.96
C THR A 35 3.15 -12.34 19.52
N ALA A 36 1.97 -12.29 18.89
CA ALA A 36 1.83 -11.85 17.50
C ALA A 36 2.35 -10.42 17.26
N PRO A 37 2.01 -9.40 18.09
CA PRO A 37 2.52 -8.04 17.89
C PRO A 37 4.01 -7.88 18.20
N ARG A 38 4.62 -8.79 18.98
CA ARG A 38 6.06 -8.77 19.27
C ARG A 38 6.92 -9.06 18.04
N MET A 39 6.40 -9.84 17.10
CA MET A 39 7.11 -10.16 15.85
C MET A 39 7.01 -9.06 14.80
N THR A 40 5.98 -8.21 14.86
CA THR A 40 5.60 -7.31 13.77
C THR A 40 6.72 -6.32 13.43
N PHE A 41 7.23 -5.59 14.43
CA PHE A 41 8.30 -4.61 14.22
C PHE A 41 9.57 -5.27 13.67
N PHE A 42 10.05 -6.34 14.32
CA PHE A 42 11.30 -7.00 13.90
C PHE A 42 11.19 -7.66 12.54
N SER A 43 10.01 -8.22 12.20
CA SER A 43 9.79 -8.80 10.87
C SER A 43 9.82 -7.76 9.77
N VAL A 44 9.18 -6.61 9.98
CA VAL A 44 9.20 -5.49 9.02
C VAL A 44 10.60 -4.92 8.90
N LEU A 45 11.28 -4.67 10.03
CA LEU A 45 12.65 -4.15 10.02
C LEU A 45 13.61 -5.08 9.27
N LEU A 46 13.57 -6.37 9.57
CA LEU A 46 14.44 -7.34 8.90
C LEU A 46 14.11 -7.48 7.41
N ALA A 47 12.83 -7.48 7.05
CA ALA A 47 12.40 -7.52 5.65
C ALA A 47 12.89 -6.29 4.88
N LEU A 48 12.77 -5.08 5.45
CA LEU A 48 13.32 -3.85 4.86
C LEU A 48 14.83 -3.91 4.66
N ILE A 49 15.58 -4.41 5.67
CA ILE A 49 17.03 -4.54 5.55
C ILE A 49 17.41 -5.54 4.44
N ILE A 50 16.72 -6.68 4.38
CA ILE A 50 16.98 -7.69 3.33
C ILE A 50 16.67 -7.09 1.94
N GLU A 51 15.57 -6.35 1.81
CA GLU A 51 15.19 -5.72 0.55
C GLU A 51 16.22 -4.67 0.09
N GLN A 52 16.81 -3.90 1.03
CA GLN A 52 17.89 -2.95 0.70
C GLN A 52 19.16 -3.64 0.19
N VAL A 53 19.47 -4.82 0.72
CA VAL A 53 20.64 -5.60 0.28
C VAL A 53 20.36 -6.35 -1.02
N ARG A 54 19.20 -6.98 -1.12
CA ARG A 54 18.82 -7.80 -2.28
C ARG A 54 17.40 -7.47 -2.72
N ALA A 55 17.28 -6.70 -3.81
CA ALA A 55 16.00 -6.44 -4.44
C ALA A 55 15.38 -7.73 -4.98
N LEU A 56 14.06 -7.83 -4.85
CA LEU A 56 13.31 -8.92 -5.46
C LEU A 56 13.32 -8.76 -6.99
N SER A 57 13.70 -9.82 -7.72
CA SER A 57 13.60 -9.79 -9.17
C SER A 57 12.14 -9.75 -9.62
N PRO A 58 11.78 -8.95 -10.64
CA PRO A 58 10.44 -8.97 -11.24
C PRO A 58 10.04 -10.36 -11.78
N SER A 59 11.01 -11.19 -12.17
CA SER A 59 10.83 -12.55 -12.68
C SER A 59 10.77 -13.64 -11.59
N ASN A 60 10.23 -13.31 -10.40
CA ASN A 60 10.12 -14.26 -9.31
C ASN A 60 9.09 -15.36 -9.65
N PRO A 61 9.43 -16.67 -9.48
CA PRO A 61 8.53 -17.78 -9.79
C PRO A 61 7.23 -17.77 -8.97
N VAL A 62 7.23 -17.25 -7.74
CA VAL A 62 6.01 -17.11 -6.93
C VAL A 62 5.07 -16.10 -7.56
N PHE A 63 5.60 -14.97 -8.04
CA PHE A 63 4.80 -13.96 -8.72
C PHE A 63 4.30 -14.45 -10.08
N ALA A 64 5.11 -15.17 -10.84
CA ALA A 64 4.69 -15.78 -12.10
C ALA A 64 3.56 -16.80 -11.91
N LEU A 65 3.64 -17.64 -10.88
CA LEU A 65 2.56 -18.58 -10.53
C LEU A 65 1.27 -17.85 -10.15
N PHE A 66 1.40 -16.78 -9.38
CA PHE A 66 0.26 -15.95 -9.02
C PHE A 66 -0.39 -15.29 -10.25
N GLN A 67 0.41 -14.71 -11.16
CA GLN A 67 -0.07 -14.12 -12.41
C GLN A 67 -0.81 -15.16 -13.25
N PHE A 68 -0.22 -16.32 -13.48
CA PHE A 68 -0.83 -17.41 -14.21
C PHE A 68 -2.20 -17.82 -13.63
N HIS A 69 -2.29 -17.93 -12.28
CA HIS A 69 -3.55 -18.22 -11.61
C HIS A 69 -4.58 -17.10 -11.81
N ALA A 70 -4.18 -15.83 -11.65
CA ALA A 70 -5.06 -14.69 -11.83
C ALA A 70 -5.61 -14.59 -13.26
N GLU A 71 -4.78 -14.84 -14.28
CA GLU A 71 -5.17 -14.85 -15.68
C GLU A 71 -6.09 -16.01 -16.02
N THR A 72 -5.77 -17.22 -15.54
CA THR A 72 -6.60 -18.41 -15.75
C THR A 72 -8.02 -18.20 -15.19
N VAL A 73 -8.14 -17.64 -13.98
CA VAL A 73 -9.44 -17.33 -13.37
C VAL A 73 -10.16 -16.22 -14.13
N ALA A 74 -9.43 -15.20 -14.57
CA ALA A 74 -10.02 -14.10 -15.35
C ALA A 74 -10.63 -14.60 -16.66
N HIS A 75 -9.89 -15.39 -17.44
CA HIS A 75 -10.40 -15.97 -18.68
C HIS A 75 -11.57 -16.93 -18.46
N GLY A 76 -11.59 -17.68 -17.35
CA GLY A 76 -12.65 -18.64 -17.08
C GLY A 76 -13.97 -18.05 -16.57
N LEU A 77 -13.91 -16.87 -15.93
CA LEU A 77 -15.07 -16.29 -15.23
C LEU A 77 -15.57 -14.97 -15.82
N ASP A 78 -14.93 -14.41 -16.84
CA ASP A 78 -15.39 -13.16 -17.48
C ASP A 78 -16.59 -13.40 -18.41
N ALA A 79 -17.79 -13.44 -17.85
CA ALA A 79 -19.04 -13.59 -18.56
C ALA A 79 -19.91 -12.31 -18.52
N GLY A 80 -19.30 -11.14 -18.38
CA GLY A 80 -19.94 -9.83 -18.56
C GLY A 80 -20.86 -9.34 -17.44
N LYS A 81 -20.96 -10.04 -16.31
CA LYS A 81 -21.80 -9.63 -15.17
C LYS A 81 -20.97 -9.24 -13.95
N GLN A 82 -21.37 -8.22 -13.19
CA GLN A 82 -20.68 -7.77 -11.97
C GLN A 82 -20.49 -8.88 -10.92
N LYS A 83 -21.43 -9.85 -10.83
CA LYS A 83 -21.31 -10.99 -9.91
C LYS A 83 -20.11 -11.89 -10.26
N HIS A 84 -19.76 -11.99 -11.54
CA HIS A 84 -18.60 -12.75 -11.98
C HIS A 84 -17.29 -12.08 -11.57
N GLY A 85 -17.21 -10.74 -11.59
CA GLY A 85 -16.07 -10.00 -11.05
C GLY A 85 -15.82 -10.25 -9.56
N LEU A 86 -16.89 -10.28 -8.74
CA LEU A 86 -16.78 -10.66 -7.32
C LEU A 86 -16.26 -12.10 -7.14
N LEU A 87 -16.86 -13.05 -7.87
CA LEU A 87 -16.48 -14.46 -7.77
C LEU A 87 -15.03 -14.68 -8.22
N ALA A 88 -14.62 -14.06 -9.31
CA ALA A 88 -13.24 -14.13 -9.81
C ALA A 88 -12.25 -13.52 -8.81
N TRP A 89 -12.57 -12.32 -8.26
CA TRP A 89 -11.73 -11.69 -7.26
C TRP A 89 -11.57 -12.58 -6.01
N LEU A 90 -12.67 -13.14 -5.51
CA LEU A 90 -12.64 -14.08 -4.38
C LEU A 90 -11.85 -15.36 -4.72
N ALA A 91 -12.06 -15.92 -5.93
CA ALA A 91 -11.38 -17.14 -6.37
C ALA A 91 -9.86 -16.96 -6.48
N VAL A 92 -9.39 -15.75 -6.78
CA VAL A 92 -7.95 -15.45 -6.78
C VAL A 92 -7.45 -15.10 -5.38
N VAL A 93 -8.12 -14.21 -4.66
CA VAL A 93 -7.61 -13.66 -3.38
C VAL A 93 -7.66 -14.68 -2.25
N LEU A 94 -8.82 -15.37 -2.09
CA LEU A 94 -9.02 -16.26 -0.92
C LEU A 94 -8.00 -17.41 -0.83
N PRO A 95 -7.68 -18.16 -1.90
CA PRO A 95 -6.73 -19.26 -1.79
C PRO A 95 -5.35 -18.79 -1.28
N TRP A 96 -4.83 -17.70 -1.82
CA TRP A 96 -3.52 -17.18 -1.43
C TRP A 96 -3.50 -16.67 0.01
N VAL A 97 -4.52 -15.91 0.42
CA VAL A 97 -4.67 -15.40 1.79
C VAL A 97 -4.80 -16.56 2.79
N LEU A 98 -5.63 -17.57 2.47
CA LEU A 98 -5.83 -18.73 3.32
C LEU A 98 -4.58 -19.60 3.41
N ILE A 99 -3.87 -19.84 2.31
CA ILE A 99 -2.61 -20.60 2.31
C ILE A 99 -1.58 -19.93 3.22
N VAL A 100 -1.38 -18.61 3.06
CA VAL A 100 -0.42 -17.85 3.88
C VAL A 100 -0.81 -17.88 5.37
N ALA A 101 -2.10 -17.69 5.67
CA ALA A 101 -2.61 -17.75 7.04
C ALA A 101 -2.46 -19.16 7.66
N LEU A 102 -2.77 -20.21 6.89
CA LEU A 102 -2.64 -21.60 7.33
C LEU A 102 -1.18 -21.96 7.63
N ILE A 103 -0.26 -21.61 6.72
CA ILE A 103 1.18 -21.87 6.92
C ILE A 103 1.66 -21.12 8.15
N TYR A 104 1.30 -19.84 8.33
CA TYR A 104 1.64 -19.07 9.52
C TYR A 104 1.15 -19.77 10.80
N PHE A 105 -0.11 -20.20 10.82
CA PHE A 105 -0.70 -20.87 11.97
C PHE A 105 -0.02 -22.21 12.30
N LEU A 106 0.30 -23.03 11.28
CA LEU A 106 1.00 -24.28 11.45
C LEU A 106 2.43 -24.07 11.98
N LEU A 107 3.16 -23.14 11.39
CA LEU A 107 4.53 -22.81 11.81
C LEU A 107 4.54 -22.23 13.24
N TYR A 108 3.55 -21.40 13.58
CA TYR A 108 3.42 -20.86 14.93
C TYR A 108 3.23 -21.92 16.00
N LYS A 109 2.50 -23.01 15.68
CA LYS A 109 2.32 -24.17 16.59
C LYS A 109 3.59 -24.99 16.75
N VAL A 110 4.45 -25.04 15.72
CA VAL A 110 5.71 -25.81 15.73
C VAL A 110 6.82 -25.01 16.41
N SER A 111 7.04 -23.78 16.00
CA SER A 111 8.10 -22.93 16.52
C SER A 111 7.83 -21.44 16.24
N PHE A 112 8.01 -20.63 17.28
CA PHE A 112 7.97 -19.16 17.18
C PHE A 112 8.97 -18.63 16.15
N VAL A 113 10.17 -19.21 16.08
CA VAL A 113 11.23 -18.78 15.15
C VAL A 113 10.81 -19.04 13.69
N LEU A 114 10.20 -20.20 13.42
CA LEU A 114 9.71 -20.51 12.07
C LEU A 114 8.58 -19.58 11.65
N ALA A 115 7.66 -19.26 12.54
CA ALA A 115 6.61 -18.28 12.30
C ALA A 115 7.19 -16.86 12.04
N PHE A 116 8.22 -16.47 12.78
CA PHE A 116 8.92 -15.21 12.56
C PHE A 116 9.61 -15.17 11.18
N LEU A 117 10.33 -16.21 10.81
CA LEU A 117 10.98 -16.29 9.49
C LEU A 117 9.95 -16.27 8.35
N TRP A 118 8.81 -16.94 8.54
CA TRP A 118 7.69 -16.86 7.59
C TRP A 118 7.15 -15.44 7.44
N ASN A 119 6.95 -14.73 8.55
CA ASN A 119 6.54 -13.32 8.52
C ASN A 119 7.53 -12.46 7.74
N VAL A 120 8.83 -12.60 8.01
CA VAL A 120 9.89 -11.88 7.29
C VAL A 120 9.83 -12.20 5.79
N ALA A 121 9.70 -13.48 5.44
CA ALA A 121 9.62 -13.90 4.05
C ALA A 121 8.40 -13.31 3.35
N VAL A 122 7.19 -13.41 3.93
CA VAL A 122 5.97 -12.86 3.33
C VAL A 122 6.06 -11.34 3.19
N VAL A 123 6.52 -10.63 4.22
CA VAL A 123 6.70 -9.18 4.14
C VAL A 123 7.71 -8.82 3.05
N TYR A 124 8.85 -9.50 2.98
CA TYR A 124 9.85 -9.31 1.93
C TYR A 124 9.27 -9.50 0.52
N PHE A 125 8.44 -10.56 0.30
CA PHE A 125 7.80 -10.79 -1.00
C PHE A 125 6.67 -9.79 -1.33
N THR A 126 6.06 -9.18 -0.33
CA THR A 126 4.98 -8.20 -0.52
C THR A 126 5.48 -6.76 -0.62
N LEU A 127 6.64 -6.46 -0.05
CA LEU A 127 7.31 -5.17 -0.24
C LEU A 127 7.87 -5.07 -1.66
N GLY A 128 8.00 -3.88 -2.16
CA GLY A 128 8.53 -3.61 -3.51
C GLY A 128 9.19 -2.24 -3.56
N PHE A 129 9.78 -1.79 -2.45
CA PHE A 129 10.41 -0.47 -2.37
C PHE A 129 11.49 -0.29 -3.45
N ARG A 130 12.32 -1.29 -3.65
CA ARG A 130 13.41 -1.22 -4.61
C ARG A 130 12.96 -1.40 -6.07
N GLN A 131 11.77 -1.97 -6.31
CA GLN A 131 11.24 -2.13 -7.66
C GLN A 131 10.95 -0.79 -8.35
N PHE A 132 10.52 0.23 -7.60
CA PHE A 132 10.30 1.56 -8.16
C PHE A 132 11.47 2.52 -7.92
N SER A 133 12.27 2.31 -6.87
CA SER A 133 13.34 3.24 -6.49
C SER A 133 14.49 3.26 -7.49
N HIS A 134 14.75 2.19 -8.25
CA HIS A 134 15.79 2.23 -9.29
C HIS A 134 15.38 3.13 -10.46
N TYR A 135 14.17 3.02 -10.99
CA TYR A 135 13.66 3.93 -12.03
C TYR A 135 13.75 5.39 -11.59
N PHE A 136 13.30 5.66 -10.35
CA PHE A 136 13.39 6.99 -9.77
C PHE A 136 14.83 7.49 -9.69
N THR A 137 15.75 6.66 -9.22
CA THR A 137 17.18 7.01 -9.09
C THR A 137 17.83 7.23 -10.45
N ASP A 138 17.51 6.39 -11.44
CA ASP A 138 18.07 6.48 -12.78
C ASP A 138 17.57 7.73 -13.50
N ILE A 139 16.27 8.10 -13.36
CA ILE A 139 15.74 9.37 -13.87
C ILE A 139 16.44 10.54 -13.20
N HIS A 140 16.60 10.50 -11.87
CA HIS A 140 17.28 11.59 -11.15
C HIS A 140 18.74 11.75 -11.59
N LEU A 141 19.45 10.63 -11.79
CA LEU A 141 20.83 10.65 -12.28
C LEU A 141 20.93 11.17 -13.70
N ALA A 142 20.04 10.76 -14.61
CA ALA A 142 19.98 11.25 -15.98
C ALA A 142 19.74 12.76 -16.03
N LEU A 143 18.78 13.27 -15.25
CA LEU A 143 18.51 14.72 -15.18
C LEU A 143 19.67 15.52 -14.57
N ASN A 144 20.40 14.97 -13.59
CA ASN A 144 21.58 15.63 -13.03
C ASN A 144 22.76 15.68 -14.00
N ASN A 145 22.81 14.78 -14.98
CA ASN A 145 23.80 14.76 -16.05
C ASN A 145 23.34 15.49 -17.31
N ASP A 146 22.23 16.23 -17.25
CA ASP A 146 21.58 16.92 -18.39
C ASP A 146 21.17 15.97 -19.55
N ASP A 147 21.09 14.66 -19.29
CA ASP A 147 20.65 13.64 -20.25
C ASP A 147 19.11 13.50 -20.25
N VAL A 148 18.44 14.54 -20.76
CA VAL A 148 16.97 14.57 -20.84
C VAL A 148 16.39 13.45 -21.71
N PRO A 149 16.99 13.09 -22.88
CA PRO A 149 16.49 11.96 -23.67
C PRO A 149 16.45 10.65 -22.89
N ARG A 150 17.51 10.37 -22.13
CA ARG A 150 17.55 9.16 -21.29
C ARG A 150 16.52 9.19 -20.17
N ALA A 151 16.31 10.33 -19.53
CA ALA A 151 15.26 10.49 -18.50
C ALA A 151 13.85 10.22 -19.08
N ARG A 152 13.56 10.66 -20.30
CA ARG A 152 12.30 10.38 -21.00
C ARG A 152 12.12 8.90 -21.28
N GLU A 153 13.15 8.24 -21.79
CA GLU A 153 13.12 6.79 -22.08
C GLU A 153 12.82 5.99 -20.81
N ILE A 154 13.53 6.27 -19.72
CA ILE A 154 13.32 5.57 -18.43
C ILE A 154 11.91 5.84 -17.89
N LEU A 155 11.39 7.06 -17.98
CA LEU A 155 10.04 7.38 -17.54
C LEU A 155 8.99 6.66 -18.40
N HIS A 156 9.19 6.58 -19.72
CA HIS A 156 8.34 5.82 -20.62
C HIS A 156 8.32 4.32 -20.26
N GLU A 157 9.51 3.73 -20.06
CA GLU A 157 9.66 2.33 -19.66
C GLU A 157 8.92 2.03 -18.34
N TRP A 158 9.03 2.93 -17.38
CA TRP A 158 8.41 2.76 -16.07
C TRP A 158 6.89 2.92 -16.07
N THR A 159 6.38 3.91 -16.80
CA THR A 159 4.99 4.36 -16.70
C THR A 159 4.13 4.03 -17.90
N GLY A 160 4.73 3.77 -19.06
CA GLY A 160 4.06 3.55 -20.34
C GLY A 160 3.45 4.80 -20.97
N ILE A 161 3.64 5.99 -20.38
CA ILE A 161 3.14 7.25 -20.95
C ILE A 161 4.04 7.74 -22.10
N ASP A 162 3.45 8.51 -23.03
CA ASP A 162 4.22 9.15 -24.08
C ASP A 162 5.06 10.31 -23.49
N THR A 163 6.36 10.27 -23.71
CA THR A 163 7.34 11.21 -23.13
C THR A 163 8.15 11.96 -24.17
N VAL A 164 7.87 11.78 -25.48
CA VAL A 164 8.71 12.24 -26.61
C VAL A 164 9.05 13.75 -26.52
N ASP A 165 8.05 14.59 -26.31
CA ASP A 165 8.22 16.05 -26.25
C ASP A 165 8.09 16.62 -24.83
N MET A 166 8.16 15.78 -23.81
CA MET A 166 7.90 16.17 -22.42
C MET A 166 9.04 17.08 -21.88
N PRO A 167 8.75 18.29 -21.38
CA PRO A 167 9.74 19.16 -20.77
C PRO A 167 10.23 18.61 -19.42
N VAL A 168 11.42 19.05 -18.98
CA VAL A 168 12.05 18.53 -17.75
C VAL A 168 11.14 18.63 -16.52
N GLY A 169 10.42 19.75 -16.35
CA GLY A 169 9.49 19.92 -15.24
C GLY A 169 8.37 18.88 -15.22
N GLU A 170 7.85 18.52 -16.39
CA GLU A 170 6.83 17.49 -16.55
C GLU A 170 7.40 16.08 -16.28
N ILE A 171 8.63 15.79 -16.72
CA ILE A 171 9.32 14.53 -16.40
C ILE A 171 9.43 14.40 -14.88
N VAL A 172 9.88 15.43 -14.19
CA VAL A 172 10.00 15.44 -12.72
C VAL A 172 8.64 15.27 -12.06
N ARG A 173 7.62 15.99 -12.54
CA ARG A 173 6.25 15.90 -12.00
C ARG A 173 5.68 14.49 -12.11
N HIS A 174 5.75 13.87 -13.29
CA HIS A 174 5.27 12.50 -13.48
C HIS A 174 6.06 11.48 -12.66
N THR A 175 7.38 11.66 -12.56
CA THR A 175 8.25 10.84 -11.71
C THR A 175 7.81 10.91 -10.24
N LEU A 176 7.52 12.12 -9.74
CA LEU A 176 7.05 12.33 -8.36
C LEU A 176 5.67 11.72 -8.11
N ILE A 177 4.72 11.91 -9.04
CA ILE A 177 3.38 11.32 -8.96
C ILE A 177 3.49 9.80 -8.81
N HIS A 178 4.22 9.15 -9.71
CA HIS A 178 4.40 7.69 -9.67
C HIS A 178 5.16 7.22 -8.42
N ALA A 179 6.19 7.95 -7.98
CA ALA A 179 6.96 7.61 -6.79
C ALA A 179 6.13 7.71 -5.50
N VAL A 180 5.30 8.75 -5.35
CA VAL A 180 4.42 8.92 -4.19
C VAL A 180 3.39 7.78 -4.12
N VAL A 181 2.71 7.48 -5.22
CA VAL A 181 1.73 6.39 -5.29
C VAL A 181 2.41 5.04 -5.09
N ALA A 182 3.56 4.79 -5.73
CA ALA A 182 4.31 3.55 -5.58
C ALA A 182 4.81 3.35 -4.15
N SER A 183 5.34 4.39 -3.48
CA SER A 183 5.76 4.31 -2.09
C SER A 183 4.61 3.91 -1.16
N HIS A 184 3.41 4.45 -1.40
CA HIS A 184 2.23 4.05 -0.65
C HIS A 184 1.85 2.58 -0.92
N ARG A 185 1.66 2.21 -2.18
CA ARG A 185 1.16 0.87 -2.57
C ARG A 185 2.14 -0.25 -2.24
N HIS A 186 3.45 0.02 -2.32
CA HIS A 186 4.50 -0.98 -2.09
C HIS A 186 5.02 -1.03 -0.65
N VAL A 187 4.81 0.02 0.16
CA VAL A 187 5.35 0.09 1.52
C VAL A 187 4.26 0.35 2.56
N PHE A 188 3.64 1.53 2.55
CA PHE A 188 2.77 1.96 3.65
C PHE A 188 1.46 1.17 3.71
N GLY A 189 0.84 0.87 2.57
CA GLY A 189 -0.35 0.03 2.49
C GLY A 189 -0.08 -1.40 2.96
N VAL A 190 1.08 -1.95 2.61
CA VAL A 190 1.53 -3.27 3.09
C VAL A 190 1.74 -3.25 4.61
N PHE A 191 2.41 -2.22 5.15
CA PHE A 191 2.62 -2.07 6.59
C PHE A 191 1.30 -2.02 7.34
N PHE A 192 0.34 -1.22 6.88
CA PHE A 192 -0.96 -1.12 7.51
C PHE A 192 -1.67 -2.48 7.62
N TRP A 193 -1.78 -3.20 6.52
CA TRP A 193 -2.48 -4.49 6.49
C TRP A 193 -1.74 -5.60 7.22
N TYR A 194 -0.40 -5.52 7.27
CA TYR A 194 0.42 -6.46 8.05
C TYR A 194 0.24 -6.28 9.56
N VAL A 195 0.06 -5.05 10.04
CA VAL A 195 -0.13 -4.74 11.48
C VAL A 195 -1.50 -5.20 11.99
N LEU A 196 -2.49 -5.26 11.12
CA LEU A 196 -3.82 -5.75 11.47
C LEU A 196 -3.79 -7.23 11.90
N PRO A 197 -4.84 -7.72 12.59
CA PRO A 197 -4.88 -9.09 13.12
C PRO A 197 -4.66 -10.20 12.08
N LEU A 198 -4.79 -9.89 10.78
CA LEU A 198 -4.49 -10.82 9.68
C LEU A 198 -2.98 -11.08 9.51
N GLY A 199 -2.11 -10.21 10.03
CA GLY A 199 -0.66 -10.37 9.92
C GLY A 199 -0.15 -10.53 8.48
N PRO A 200 0.67 -11.57 8.18
CA PRO A 200 1.22 -11.78 6.84
C PRO A 200 0.14 -11.99 5.76
N ALA A 201 -0.99 -12.57 6.11
CA ALA A 201 -2.11 -12.76 5.19
C ALA A 201 -2.75 -11.42 4.78
N GLY A 202 -2.74 -10.42 5.68
CA GLY A 202 -3.20 -9.06 5.37
C GLY A 202 -2.30 -8.35 4.34
N ALA A 203 -0.99 -8.48 4.48
CA ALA A 203 -0.03 -7.95 3.49
C ALA A 203 -0.26 -8.55 2.09
N VAL A 204 -0.49 -9.86 2.02
CA VAL A 204 -0.80 -10.57 0.78
C VAL A 204 -2.14 -10.14 0.21
N LEU A 205 -3.18 -10.02 1.04
CA LEU A 205 -4.49 -9.51 0.65
C LEU A 205 -4.37 -8.15 -0.06
N TYR A 206 -3.64 -7.22 0.54
CA TYR A 206 -3.45 -5.89 -0.02
C TYR A 206 -2.73 -5.91 -1.37
N ARG A 207 -1.59 -6.62 -1.46
CA ARG A 207 -0.79 -6.69 -2.69
C ARG A 207 -1.51 -7.39 -3.84
N ILE A 208 -2.22 -8.48 -3.56
CA ILE A 208 -3.02 -9.17 -4.56
C ILE A 208 -4.16 -8.27 -5.06
N SER A 209 -4.86 -7.59 -4.14
CA SER A 209 -5.96 -6.70 -4.51
C SER A 209 -5.48 -5.51 -5.35
N GLU A 210 -4.33 -4.92 -5.04
CA GLU A 210 -3.69 -3.88 -5.84
C GLU A 210 -3.35 -4.38 -7.25
N TYR A 211 -2.69 -5.54 -7.32
CA TYR A 211 -2.34 -6.14 -8.60
C TYR A 211 -3.56 -6.39 -9.48
N LEU A 212 -4.62 -6.99 -8.95
CA LEU A 212 -5.84 -7.27 -9.68
C LEU A 212 -6.54 -6.00 -10.16
N ALA A 213 -6.60 -4.97 -9.31
CA ALA A 213 -7.18 -3.69 -9.70
C ALA A 213 -6.43 -3.04 -10.87
N ARG A 214 -5.12 -3.15 -10.91
CA ARG A 214 -4.26 -2.62 -11.97
C ARG A 214 -4.28 -3.50 -13.22
N SER A 215 -3.99 -4.79 -13.08
CA SER A 215 -3.87 -5.74 -14.19
C SER A 215 -5.19 -5.93 -14.94
N TRP A 216 -6.32 -6.05 -14.23
CA TRP A 216 -7.63 -6.25 -14.87
C TRP A 216 -8.22 -4.97 -15.47
N SER A 217 -7.56 -3.83 -15.31
CA SER A 217 -7.97 -2.54 -15.87
C SER A 217 -7.11 -2.07 -17.03
N THR A 218 -6.12 -2.86 -17.45
CA THR A 218 -5.22 -2.49 -18.53
C THR A 218 -5.98 -2.48 -19.88
N PRO A 219 -5.93 -1.39 -20.65
CA PRO A 219 -6.55 -1.32 -21.97
C PRO A 219 -5.93 -2.35 -22.92
N GLY A 220 -6.74 -2.97 -23.78
CA GLY A 220 -6.27 -3.92 -24.81
C GLY A 220 -6.46 -5.39 -24.46
N GLU A 221 -6.90 -5.73 -23.27
CA GLU A 221 -7.42 -7.07 -22.97
C GLU A 221 -8.94 -7.10 -23.16
N ASP A 222 -9.46 -8.16 -23.80
CA ASP A 222 -10.90 -8.39 -24.06
C ASP A 222 -11.68 -8.67 -22.77
N ARG A 223 -11.50 -7.84 -21.75
CA ARG A 223 -12.19 -7.97 -20.46
C ARG A 223 -13.38 -7.02 -20.40
N THR A 224 -14.49 -7.52 -19.82
CA THR A 224 -15.68 -6.68 -19.68
C THR A 224 -15.46 -5.57 -18.64
N ALA A 225 -15.97 -4.37 -18.92
CA ALA A 225 -15.88 -3.21 -18.02
C ALA A 225 -16.45 -3.51 -16.62
N ALA A 226 -17.45 -4.39 -16.51
CA ALA A 226 -18.04 -4.79 -15.24
C ALA A 226 -17.06 -5.59 -14.35
N PHE A 227 -16.18 -6.38 -14.98
CA PHE A 227 -15.17 -7.20 -14.29
C PHE A 227 -14.06 -6.34 -13.70
N SER A 228 -13.47 -5.46 -14.51
CA SER A 228 -12.43 -4.53 -14.06
C SER A 228 -12.93 -3.54 -13.00
N THR A 229 -14.15 -3.02 -13.17
CA THR A 229 -14.77 -2.09 -12.21
C THR A 229 -14.92 -2.70 -10.82
N PHE A 230 -15.21 -4.01 -10.72
CA PHE A 230 -15.29 -4.67 -9.40
C PHE A 230 -13.94 -4.71 -8.69
N ALA A 231 -12.88 -5.12 -9.39
CA ALA A 231 -11.53 -5.18 -8.81
C ALA A 231 -11.05 -3.79 -8.33
N GLN A 232 -11.30 -2.75 -9.13
CA GLN A 232 -11.00 -1.37 -8.75
C GLN A 232 -11.77 -0.93 -7.50
N ARG A 233 -13.08 -1.21 -7.42
CA ARG A 233 -13.90 -0.87 -6.24
C ARG A 233 -13.47 -1.64 -5.00
N ALA A 234 -13.14 -2.92 -5.14
CA ALA A 234 -12.63 -3.72 -4.03
C ALA A 234 -11.32 -3.14 -3.48
N PHE A 235 -10.38 -2.81 -4.36
CA PHE A 235 -9.12 -2.18 -3.97
C PHE A 235 -9.35 -0.79 -3.39
N PHE A 236 -10.21 0.03 -3.97
CA PHE A 236 -10.57 1.35 -3.44
C PHE A 236 -11.00 1.28 -1.96
N VAL A 237 -11.85 0.29 -1.60
CA VAL A 237 -12.30 0.10 -0.22
C VAL A 237 -11.16 -0.37 0.70
N ILE A 238 -10.36 -1.32 0.22
CA ILE A 238 -9.21 -1.87 0.96
C ILE A 238 -8.16 -0.79 1.22
N ASP A 239 -7.95 0.10 0.26
CA ASP A 239 -6.94 1.16 0.30
C ASP A 239 -7.43 2.47 0.95
N TRP A 240 -8.72 2.57 1.27
CA TRP A 240 -9.33 3.81 1.76
C TRP A 240 -8.69 4.33 3.06
N ILE A 241 -8.46 3.47 4.05
CA ILE A 241 -7.81 3.84 5.31
C ILE A 241 -6.31 4.02 5.13
N PRO A 242 -5.57 3.06 4.52
CA PRO A 242 -4.12 3.19 4.34
C PRO A 242 -3.71 4.48 3.63
N SER A 243 -4.42 4.88 2.56
CA SER A 243 -4.09 6.09 1.79
C SER A 243 -4.17 7.36 2.65
N ARG A 244 -5.19 7.46 3.50
CA ARG A 244 -5.36 8.60 4.42
C ARG A 244 -4.32 8.64 5.53
N LEU A 245 -3.95 7.48 6.07
CA LEU A 245 -2.89 7.39 7.07
C LEU A 245 -1.52 7.73 6.48
N THR A 246 -1.26 7.31 5.24
CA THR A 246 -0.01 7.68 4.54
C THR A 246 0.03 9.17 4.25
N ALA A 247 -1.08 9.75 3.76
CA ALA A 247 -1.20 11.19 3.53
C ALA A 247 -0.97 11.99 4.81
N LEU A 248 -1.55 11.55 5.94
CA LEU A 248 -1.28 12.13 7.26
C LEU A 248 0.19 11.99 7.65
N GLY A 249 0.79 10.82 7.39
CA GLY A 249 2.23 10.59 7.61
C GLY A 249 3.08 11.59 6.83
N PHE A 250 2.80 11.80 5.54
CA PHE A 250 3.50 12.81 4.72
C PHE A 250 3.30 14.23 5.28
N ALA A 251 2.09 14.58 5.70
CA ALA A 251 1.84 15.88 6.34
C ALA A 251 2.70 16.07 7.61
N ILE A 252 2.78 15.06 8.49
CA ILE A 252 3.54 15.13 9.74
C ILE A 252 5.04 15.32 9.50
N VAL A 253 5.60 14.64 8.49
CA VAL A 253 7.05 14.67 8.24
C VAL A 253 7.48 15.72 7.22
N GLY A 254 6.52 16.36 6.51
CA GLY A 254 6.71 17.44 5.56
C GLY A 254 6.22 18.79 6.08
N ASN A 255 5.69 19.63 5.18
CA ASN A 255 4.99 20.84 5.58
C ASN A 255 3.53 20.50 5.92
N PHE A 256 3.20 20.51 7.21
CA PHE A 256 1.89 20.09 7.70
C PHE A 256 0.75 21.01 7.22
N GLU A 257 0.97 22.31 7.28
CA GLU A 257 -0.06 23.30 6.95
C GLU A 257 -0.45 23.20 5.47
N ASP A 258 0.52 23.24 4.58
CA ASP A 258 0.31 23.15 3.14
C ASP A 258 -0.24 21.78 2.72
N ALA A 259 0.22 20.69 3.36
CA ALA A 259 -0.28 19.34 3.11
C ALA A 259 -1.76 19.20 3.46
N ILE A 260 -2.19 19.70 4.62
CA ILE A 260 -3.60 19.66 5.04
C ILE A 260 -4.45 20.59 4.19
N TYR A 261 -3.94 21.77 3.83
CA TYR A 261 -4.63 22.67 2.93
C TYR A 261 -4.86 22.04 1.56
N ALA A 262 -3.81 21.46 0.96
CA ALA A 262 -3.88 20.79 -0.34
C ALA A 262 -4.82 19.55 -0.28
N TRP A 263 -4.74 18.75 0.77
CA TRP A 263 -5.65 17.61 0.97
C TRP A 263 -7.12 18.06 0.95
N ARG A 264 -7.46 19.13 1.64
CA ARG A 264 -8.86 19.60 1.75
C ARG A 264 -9.40 20.21 0.45
N ASN A 265 -8.53 20.87 -0.32
CA ASN A 265 -8.95 21.71 -1.45
C ASN A 265 -8.64 21.08 -2.82
N HIS A 266 -7.60 20.25 -2.94
CA HIS A 266 -7.07 19.80 -4.24
C HIS A 266 -7.23 18.30 -4.54
N THR A 267 -7.76 17.49 -3.62
CA THR A 267 -7.93 16.04 -3.81
C THR A 267 -8.72 15.66 -5.06
N ARG A 268 -9.70 16.49 -5.46
CA ARG A 268 -10.59 16.23 -6.61
C ARG A 268 -9.93 16.42 -7.98
N GLN A 269 -8.68 16.84 -8.04
CA GLN A 269 -7.95 17.04 -9.29
C GLN A 269 -7.49 15.71 -9.93
N TRP A 270 -7.59 14.60 -9.20
CA TRP A 270 -7.23 13.27 -9.67
C TRP A 270 -8.45 12.36 -9.84
N PRO A 271 -8.41 11.44 -10.84
CA PRO A 271 -9.53 10.52 -11.11
C PRO A 271 -9.80 9.54 -9.95
N ASP A 272 -8.74 9.01 -9.33
CA ASP A 272 -8.85 8.13 -8.15
C ASP A 272 -8.82 8.97 -6.88
N PRO A 273 -9.88 8.89 -6.04
CA PRO A 273 -9.94 9.69 -4.81
C PRO A 273 -8.88 9.31 -3.75
N ASN A 274 -8.41 8.04 -3.73
CA ASN A 274 -7.37 7.61 -2.79
C ASN A 274 -6.01 8.16 -3.22
N ASP A 275 -5.66 8.00 -4.51
CA ASP A 275 -4.46 8.61 -5.07
C ASP A 275 -4.52 10.15 -4.96
N GLY A 276 -5.72 10.74 -5.15
CA GLY A 276 -5.94 12.17 -4.99
C GLY A 276 -5.60 12.68 -3.58
N VAL A 277 -5.97 11.94 -2.55
CA VAL A 277 -5.60 12.28 -1.15
C VAL A 277 -4.09 12.21 -0.95
N LEU A 278 -3.44 11.17 -1.46
CA LEU A 278 -1.99 10.97 -1.35
C LEU A 278 -1.22 12.07 -2.09
N LEU A 279 -1.61 12.34 -3.34
CA LEU A 279 -0.93 13.30 -4.22
C LEU A 279 -1.15 14.74 -3.76
N ALA A 280 -2.35 15.08 -3.31
CA ALA A 280 -2.62 16.40 -2.74
C ALA A 280 -1.80 16.64 -1.47
N ALA A 281 -1.83 15.71 -0.50
CA ALA A 281 -1.05 15.83 0.72
C ALA A 281 0.46 15.80 0.43
N GLY A 282 0.92 14.94 -0.48
CA GLY A 282 2.31 14.86 -0.92
C GLY A 282 2.78 16.15 -1.61
N SER A 283 1.95 16.75 -2.45
CA SER A 283 2.20 18.04 -3.08
C SER A 283 2.47 19.14 -2.05
N GLY A 284 1.56 19.31 -1.08
CA GLY A 284 1.72 20.28 0.00
C GLY A 284 2.91 19.97 0.90
N ALA A 285 3.13 18.68 1.25
CA ALA A 285 4.25 18.26 2.10
C ALA A 285 5.62 18.53 1.47
N LEU A 286 5.70 18.45 0.12
CA LEU A 286 6.91 18.72 -0.67
C LEU A 286 7.07 20.18 -1.05
N GLY A 287 5.99 20.98 -1.00
CA GLY A 287 5.96 22.31 -1.60
C GLY A 287 6.10 22.30 -3.14
N ALA A 288 5.65 21.23 -3.80
CA ALA A 288 5.79 21.02 -5.23
C ALA A 288 4.43 20.80 -5.90
N ARG A 289 4.20 21.46 -7.04
CA ARG A 289 2.95 21.33 -7.80
C ARG A 289 2.89 20.00 -8.55
N LEU A 290 2.18 19.01 -7.99
CA LEU A 290 1.98 17.72 -8.63
C LEU A 290 0.74 17.68 -9.54
N ALA A 291 -0.27 18.53 -9.30
CA ALA A 291 -1.38 18.71 -10.21
C ALA A 291 -0.89 19.31 -11.54
N GLY A 292 -1.40 18.77 -12.65
CA GLY A 292 -1.09 19.33 -13.97
C GLY A 292 -1.58 20.76 -14.11
N PRO A 293 -1.11 21.51 -15.12
CA PRO A 293 -1.77 22.75 -15.49
C PRO A 293 -3.24 22.40 -15.74
N LEU A 294 -4.15 23.03 -15.00
CA LEU A 294 -5.54 23.11 -15.43
C LEU A 294 -5.46 23.54 -16.89
N ALA A 295 -6.12 22.81 -17.80
CA ALA A 295 -6.15 23.13 -19.22
C ALA A 295 -6.18 24.65 -19.34
N GLU A 296 -5.18 25.23 -20.07
CA GLU A 296 -5.01 26.67 -20.16
C GLU A 296 -6.40 27.28 -20.35
N PRO A 297 -6.88 28.16 -19.45
CA PRO A 297 -8.13 28.82 -19.69
C PRO A 297 -8.00 29.46 -21.05
N SER A 298 -8.88 29.08 -21.98
CA SER A 298 -8.94 29.72 -23.30
C SER A 298 -8.83 31.21 -23.06
N SER A 299 -7.95 31.88 -23.79
CA SER A 299 -7.45 33.24 -23.54
C SER A 299 -8.52 34.32 -23.27
N LEU A 300 -9.79 33.99 -23.35
CA LEU A 300 -10.95 34.82 -23.02
C LEU A 300 -11.40 34.72 -21.56
N ASP A 301 -11.17 33.58 -20.90
CA ASP A 301 -11.55 33.38 -19.47
C ASP A 301 -10.49 33.94 -18.50
N ALA A 302 -9.23 34.10 -18.96
CA ALA A 302 -8.15 34.69 -18.17
C ALA A 302 -8.35 36.20 -17.89
N LEU A 303 -9.14 36.87 -18.71
CA LEU A 303 -9.46 38.32 -18.54
C LEU A 303 -10.66 38.57 -17.61
N ALA A 304 -11.47 37.53 -17.32
CA ALA A 304 -12.70 37.67 -16.53
C ALA A 304 -12.52 37.32 -15.04
N VAL A 305 -11.46 36.62 -14.67
CA VAL A 305 -11.16 36.24 -13.30
C VAL A 305 -9.96 37.04 -12.81
N GLY A 306 -10.24 38.13 -12.11
CA GLY A 306 -9.20 38.88 -11.40
C GLY A 306 -8.42 37.95 -10.47
N ASP A 307 -7.13 37.88 -10.63
CA ASP A 307 -6.03 37.44 -9.76
C ASP A 307 -6.26 36.42 -8.61
N SER A 308 -7.28 35.60 -8.74
CA SER A 308 -7.59 34.49 -7.81
C SER A 308 -7.82 33.20 -8.56
N GLY A 309 -6.88 32.82 -9.45
CA GLY A 309 -6.76 31.44 -9.90
C GLY A 309 -6.63 30.55 -8.66
N PRO A 310 -7.17 29.32 -8.65
CA PRO A 310 -7.01 28.43 -7.50
C PRO A 310 -5.52 28.32 -7.20
N LEU A 311 -5.11 28.83 -6.02
CA LEU A 311 -3.74 28.79 -5.54
C LEU A 311 -3.32 27.32 -5.51
N THR A 312 -2.67 26.86 -6.57
CA THR A 312 -2.06 25.53 -6.59
C THR A 312 -0.91 25.59 -5.60
N VAL A 313 -1.01 24.80 -4.53
CA VAL A 313 0.03 24.75 -3.51
C VAL A 313 1.31 24.19 -4.14
N GLY A 314 2.40 24.94 -4.00
CA GLY A 314 3.74 24.51 -4.37
C GLY A 314 4.31 25.18 -5.62
N ASP A 315 5.62 25.13 -5.71
CA ASP A 315 6.42 25.61 -6.83
C ASP A 315 6.46 24.58 -7.98
N ASP A 316 6.94 25.02 -9.14
CA ASP A 316 7.15 24.14 -10.29
C ASP A 316 8.17 23.04 -9.97
N CYS A 317 7.92 21.85 -10.49
CA CYS A 317 8.78 20.71 -10.25
C CYS A 317 10.16 20.88 -10.89
N THR A 318 11.20 20.74 -10.09
CA THR A 318 12.61 20.82 -10.50
C THR A 318 13.34 19.52 -10.15
N PRO A 319 14.50 19.20 -10.74
CA PRO A 319 15.27 18.01 -10.36
C PRO A 319 15.62 17.96 -8.86
N ARG A 320 15.74 19.11 -8.18
CA ARG A 320 15.94 19.18 -6.72
C ARG A 320 14.74 18.65 -5.93
N THR A 321 13.54 18.79 -6.46
CA THR A 321 12.32 18.28 -5.82
C THR A 321 12.34 16.76 -5.69
N LEU A 322 13.03 16.04 -6.60
CA LEU A 322 13.22 14.60 -6.51
C LEU A 322 13.97 14.20 -5.22
N GLN A 323 15.03 14.94 -4.85
CA GLN A 323 15.77 14.68 -3.60
C GLN A 323 14.91 14.93 -2.37
N SER A 324 14.10 16.00 -2.40
CA SER A 324 13.16 16.30 -1.32
C SER A 324 12.13 15.18 -1.14
N ALA A 325 11.65 14.58 -2.24
CA ALA A 325 10.70 13.47 -2.21
C ALA A 325 11.32 12.19 -1.59
N VAL A 326 12.57 11.86 -1.92
CA VAL A 326 13.29 10.77 -1.25
C VAL A 326 13.35 11.00 0.25
N GLY A 327 13.72 12.22 0.66
CA GLY A 327 13.76 12.61 2.08
C GLY A 327 12.39 12.49 2.75
N LEU A 328 11.30 12.89 2.08
CA LEU A 328 9.95 12.79 2.60
C LEU A 328 9.56 11.31 2.85
N VAL A 329 9.77 10.45 1.84
CA VAL A 329 9.43 9.02 1.93
C VAL A 329 10.22 8.34 3.05
N TRP A 330 11.54 8.58 3.17
CA TRP A 330 12.34 8.00 4.24
C TRP A 330 11.92 8.47 5.62
N ARG A 331 11.64 9.76 5.80
CA ARG A 331 11.09 10.29 7.07
C ARG A 331 9.75 9.64 7.41
N ALA A 332 8.88 9.43 6.42
CA ALA A 332 7.62 8.73 6.63
C ALA A 332 7.83 7.25 7.01
N VAL A 333 8.78 6.54 6.38
CA VAL A 333 9.14 5.17 6.77
C VAL A 333 9.62 5.12 8.22
N ILE A 334 10.50 6.04 8.61
CA ILE A 334 11.00 6.14 10.01
C ILE A 334 9.84 6.41 10.97
N LEU A 335 8.92 7.32 10.64
CA LEU A 335 7.73 7.59 11.45
C LEU A 335 6.90 6.31 11.65
N TRP A 336 6.62 5.58 10.59
CA TRP A 336 5.89 4.32 10.67
C TRP A 336 6.63 3.26 11.50
N MET A 337 7.96 3.15 11.35
CA MET A 337 8.77 2.24 12.15
C MET A 337 8.74 2.60 13.65
N ILE A 338 8.77 3.89 14.00
CA ILE A 338 8.62 4.36 15.39
C ILE A 338 7.22 3.99 15.93
N LEU A 339 6.16 4.22 15.14
CA LEU A 339 4.80 3.83 15.54
C LEU A 339 4.68 2.32 15.76
N LEU A 340 5.26 1.51 14.88
CA LEU A 340 5.29 0.05 15.03
C LEU A 340 6.07 -0.39 16.27
N LEU A 341 7.19 0.27 16.57
CA LEU A 341 7.98 0.03 17.78
C LEU A 341 7.15 0.36 19.02
N MET A 342 6.51 1.53 19.05
CA MET A 342 5.65 1.95 20.17
C MET A 342 4.51 0.97 20.41
N LEU A 343 3.84 0.52 19.33
CA LEU A 343 2.79 -0.48 19.40
C LEU A 343 3.31 -1.81 19.98
N THR A 344 4.49 -2.24 19.52
CA THR A 344 5.14 -3.46 20.00
C THR A 344 5.48 -3.37 21.49
N LEU A 345 6.02 -2.23 21.93
CA LEU A 345 6.35 -1.98 23.34
C LEU A 345 5.08 -1.90 24.20
N ALA A 346 4.04 -1.23 23.74
CA ALA A 346 2.77 -1.13 24.45
C ALA A 346 2.17 -2.51 24.77
N VAL A 347 2.21 -3.41 23.78
CA VAL A 347 1.75 -4.80 23.98
C VAL A 347 2.71 -5.61 24.86
N TRP A 348 3.98 -5.22 24.93
CA TRP A 348 4.96 -5.93 25.78
C TRP A 348 4.80 -5.58 27.26
N VAL A 349 4.35 -4.36 27.55
CA VAL A 349 4.14 -3.84 28.92
C VAL A 349 2.74 -4.19 29.46
N SER A 350 1.75 -4.41 28.57
CA SER A 350 0.37 -4.82 28.91
C SER A 350 0.24 -6.31 29.22
#